data_06cb23b3d9dc57da822a463bff3a2f13
#
_entry.id   06cb23b3d9dc57da822a463bff3a2f13
#
_cell.length_a   1.000
_cell.length_b   1.000
_cell.length_c   1.000
_cell.angle_alpha   90.00
_cell.angle_beta   90.00
_cell.angle_gamma   90.00
#
_symmetry.space_group_name_H-M   'P 1'
#
loop_
_entity.id
_entity.type
_entity.pdbx_description
1 polymer ?
#
loop_
_entity_poly.entity_id
_entity_poly.type
_entity_poly.pdbx_seq_one_letter_code
_entity_poly.pdbx_strand_id
1 'polypeptide(L)'
;LGKLKVTYSNYNYDYSTNIMSETSNKINANENAVSLKFNRNLLGQKFEFDISKNLFGEKLGDFFVVNVSSNKNFNYDLGFSIVSKHPGLYYELYESSYSELNWNNEIKKKLNTNIFLKIKTEKLGAFTFDFNKISNYTFFNSNNLNNLIVEVNQIDSKIEYLLVKWHKEFKFGKFRLDNQLAFQNVKQTGDFLNVPKFISRNTFYYSNKILKGALFFQTGFSFKYFTKFYANEYNPAISSFHIQNQKKIGGFPLLDFFANAKIKQTRLFLKVEHFNSSMVENNFYSSPSYPYRDFIVRFGLVWNFFN
;
A
#
# COMPACT_ATOMS: atom_id res chain seq x y z
N LEU A 1 0.95 -5.56 -35.75
CA LEU A 1 0.71 -6.88 -35.15
C LEU A 1 0.84 -6.76 -33.62
N GLY A 2 0.01 -7.48 -32.84
CA GLY A 2 0.13 -7.57 -31.38
C GLY A 2 1.24 -8.54 -30.97
N LYS A 3 1.71 -8.43 -29.72
CA LYS A 3 2.66 -9.38 -29.12
C LYS A 3 1.89 -10.36 -28.24
N LEU A 4 2.04 -11.66 -28.52
CA LEU A 4 1.49 -12.75 -27.73
C LEU A 4 2.65 -13.46 -27.01
N LYS A 5 2.49 -13.70 -25.71
CA LYS A 5 3.40 -14.49 -24.89
C LYS A 5 2.61 -15.56 -24.17
N VAL A 6 3.02 -16.81 -24.32
CA VAL A 6 2.52 -17.94 -23.54
C VAL A 6 3.63 -18.38 -22.59
N THR A 7 3.28 -18.63 -21.35
CA THR A 7 4.25 -19.06 -20.32
C THR A 7 3.67 -20.25 -19.57
N TYR A 8 4.43 -21.30 -19.46
CA TYR A 8 4.19 -22.40 -18.52
C TYR A 8 5.10 -22.20 -17.31
N SER A 9 4.59 -22.40 -16.12
CA SER A 9 5.32 -22.26 -14.87
C SER A 9 5.05 -23.47 -13.97
N ASN A 10 6.11 -24.00 -13.39
CA ASN A 10 6.04 -25.01 -12.34
C ASN A 10 6.59 -24.41 -11.05
N TYR A 11 5.89 -24.60 -9.94
CA TYR A 11 6.25 -24.09 -8.63
C TYR A 11 6.25 -25.25 -7.62
N ASN A 12 7.34 -25.38 -6.90
CA ASN A 12 7.45 -26.29 -5.78
C ASN A 12 7.51 -25.48 -4.50
N TYR A 13 6.60 -25.75 -3.58
CA TYR A 13 6.57 -25.15 -2.25
C TYR A 13 6.99 -26.21 -1.23
N ASP A 14 7.94 -25.87 -0.40
CA ASP A 14 8.29 -26.60 0.81
C ASP A 14 8.28 -25.59 1.96
N TYR A 15 7.19 -25.58 2.71
CA TYR A 15 7.00 -24.70 3.84
C TYR A 15 6.90 -25.56 5.11
N SER A 16 7.81 -25.31 6.05
CA SER A 16 7.82 -25.96 7.35
C SER A 16 8.11 -24.96 8.45
N THR A 17 7.51 -25.17 9.58
CA THR A 17 7.80 -24.44 10.80
C THR A 17 8.71 -25.31 11.65
N ASN A 18 9.96 -24.91 11.82
CA ASN A 18 10.97 -25.67 12.55
C ASN A 18 10.93 -25.28 14.02
N ILE A 19 10.08 -25.92 14.82
CA ILE A 19 10.18 -25.74 16.25
C ILE A 19 10.02 -27.09 16.95
N MET A 20 11.12 -27.54 17.55
CA MET A 20 11.29 -28.47 18.68
C MET A 20 10.30 -29.66 18.84
N SER A 21 9.43 -29.96 17.89
CA SER A 21 8.60 -31.16 17.92
C SER A 21 9.11 -32.18 16.89
N GLU A 22 9.16 -33.44 17.28
CA GLU A 22 9.54 -34.57 16.42
C GLU A 22 8.62 -34.72 15.19
N THR A 23 7.49 -34.06 15.16
CA THR A 23 6.53 -33.98 14.06
C THR A 23 6.36 -32.56 13.58
N SER A 24 7.25 -32.07 12.71
CA SER A 24 7.04 -30.79 12.05
C SER A 24 5.91 -30.93 11.03
N ASN A 25 4.84 -30.16 11.22
CA ASN A 25 3.84 -29.99 10.17
C ASN A 25 4.48 -29.31 8.94
N LYS A 26 4.19 -29.83 7.76
CA LYS A 26 4.76 -29.34 6.49
C LYS A 26 3.67 -29.13 5.47
N ILE A 27 3.82 -28.08 4.67
CA ILE A 27 3.03 -27.88 3.47
C ILE A 27 3.95 -28.08 2.27
N ASN A 28 3.80 -29.21 1.58
CA ASN A 28 4.47 -29.50 0.34
C ASN A 28 3.46 -29.41 -0.79
N ALA A 29 3.73 -28.61 -1.80
CA ALA A 29 2.87 -28.54 -2.97
C ALA A 29 3.69 -28.36 -4.24
N ASN A 30 3.28 -29.08 -5.28
CA ASN A 30 3.76 -28.89 -6.65
C ASN A 30 2.60 -28.34 -7.47
N GLU A 31 2.79 -27.19 -8.06
CA GLU A 31 1.75 -26.48 -8.78
C GLU A 31 2.20 -26.07 -10.18
N ASN A 32 1.29 -26.15 -11.11
CA ASN A 32 1.55 -25.83 -12.50
C ASN A 32 0.55 -24.78 -12.99
N ALA A 33 1.04 -23.75 -13.64
CA ALA A 33 0.20 -22.70 -14.19
C ALA A 33 0.57 -22.41 -15.67
N VAL A 34 -0.44 -22.08 -16.43
CA VAL A 34 -0.29 -21.54 -17.78
C VAL A 34 -0.80 -20.10 -17.80
N SER A 35 0.00 -19.21 -18.36
CA SER A 35 -0.41 -17.82 -18.56
C SER A 35 -0.28 -17.42 -20.02
N LEU A 36 -1.19 -16.54 -20.43
CA LEU A 36 -1.25 -15.95 -21.78
C LEU A 36 -1.33 -14.44 -21.61
N LYS A 37 -0.34 -13.74 -22.19
CA LYS A 37 -0.30 -12.29 -22.22
C LYS A 37 -0.32 -11.79 -23.65
N PHE A 38 -1.26 -10.90 -23.94
CA PHE A 38 -1.39 -10.24 -25.22
C PHE A 38 -1.33 -8.73 -25.04
N ASN A 39 -0.57 -8.04 -25.90
CA ASN A 39 -0.59 -6.59 -25.97
C ASN A 39 -0.58 -6.10 -27.40
N ARG A 40 -1.34 -5.05 -27.68
CA ARG A 40 -1.46 -4.43 -28.98
C ARG A 40 -1.71 -2.93 -28.85
N ASN A 41 -1.04 -2.17 -29.72
CA ASN A 41 -1.37 -0.76 -29.92
C ASN A 41 -2.32 -0.63 -31.11
N LEU A 42 -3.49 -0.04 -30.90
CA LEU A 42 -4.50 0.19 -31.92
C LEU A 42 -5.08 1.60 -31.74
N LEU A 43 -5.15 2.38 -32.84
CA LEU A 43 -5.71 3.75 -32.83
C LEU A 43 -5.13 4.67 -31.75
N GLY A 44 -3.85 4.45 -31.41
CA GLY A 44 -3.16 5.24 -30.39
C GLY A 44 -3.46 4.83 -28.94
N GLN A 45 -4.18 3.76 -28.75
CA GLN A 45 -4.46 3.14 -27.46
C GLN A 45 -3.65 1.86 -27.31
N LYS A 46 -3.22 1.55 -26.10
CA LYS A 46 -2.57 0.29 -25.76
C LYS A 46 -3.59 -0.61 -25.08
N PHE A 47 -3.81 -1.78 -25.66
CA PHE A 47 -4.64 -2.85 -25.13
C PHE A 47 -3.72 -3.92 -24.54
N GLU A 48 -3.97 -4.30 -23.32
CA GLU A 48 -3.28 -5.37 -22.62
C GLU A 48 -4.30 -6.37 -22.05
N PHE A 49 -4.04 -7.63 -22.30
CA PHE A 49 -4.81 -8.75 -21.79
C PHE A 49 -3.83 -9.73 -21.16
N ASP A 50 -4.12 -10.17 -19.94
CA ASP A 50 -3.28 -11.12 -19.22
C ASP A 50 -4.17 -12.09 -18.44
N ILE A 51 -4.01 -13.39 -18.68
CA ILE A 51 -4.73 -14.44 -18.00
C ILE A 51 -3.75 -15.50 -17.51
N SER A 52 -3.94 -15.98 -16.31
CA SER A 52 -3.24 -17.14 -15.78
C SER A 52 -4.22 -18.08 -15.12
N LYS A 53 -4.03 -19.35 -15.41
CA LYS A 53 -4.82 -20.44 -14.82
C LYS A 53 -3.89 -21.45 -14.16
N ASN A 54 -4.17 -21.73 -12.89
CA ASN A 54 -3.56 -22.86 -12.21
C ASN A 54 -4.18 -24.14 -12.74
N LEU A 55 -3.34 -25.07 -13.19
CA LEU A 55 -3.78 -26.37 -13.75
C LEU A 55 -3.85 -27.44 -12.69
N PHE A 56 -2.88 -27.45 -11.75
CA PHE A 56 -2.77 -28.41 -10.68
C PHE A 56 -2.32 -27.72 -9.40
N GLY A 57 -2.87 -28.16 -8.26
CA GLY A 57 -2.57 -27.65 -6.93
C GLY A 57 -3.55 -26.56 -6.47
N GLU A 58 -3.44 -26.15 -5.22
CA GLU A 58 -4.40 -25.27 -4.56
C GLU A 58 -3.80 -23.95 -4.05
N LYS A 59 -2.48 -23.81 -4.06
CA LYS A 59 -1.80 -22.63 -3.47
C LYS A 59 -1.62 -21.49 -4.47
N LEU A 60 -1.37 -21.78 -5.75
CA LEU A 60 -1.37 -20.76 -6.79
C LEU A 60 -2.77 -20.23 -7.05
N GLY A 61 -2.81 -18.97 -7.41
CA GLY A 61 -4.06 -18.32 -7.80
C GLY A 61 -4.24 -18.28 -9.31
N ASP A 62 -5.44 -17.89 -9.69
CA ASP A 62 -5.81 -17.56 -11.06
C ASP A 62 -5.93 -16.04 -11.18
N PHE A 63 -5.64 -15.50 -12.34
CA PHE A 63 -5.96 -14.11 -12.61
C PHE A 63 -6.41 -13.87 -14.05
N PHE A 64 -7.21 -12.84 -14.20
CA PHE A 64 -7.65 -12.27 -15.44
C PHE A 64 -7.52 -10.74 -15.35
N VAL A 65 -6.81 -10.12 -16.29
CA VAL A 65 -6.55 -8.68 -16.30
C VAL A 65 -6.75 -8.14 -17.70
N VAL A 66 -7.49 -7.05 -17.81
CA VAL A 66 -7.65 -6.28 -19.05
C VAL A 66 -7.35 -4.82 -18.76
N ASN A 67 -6.48 -4.21 -19.55
CA ASN A 67 -6.16 -2.79 -19.45
C ASN A 67 -6.26 -2.12 -20.83
N VAL A 68 -6.77 -0.91 -20.83
CA VAL A 68 -6.76 0.00 -21.97
C VAL A 68 -6.18 1.32 -21.54
N SER A 69 -5.12 1.76 -22.16
CA SER A 69 -4.46 3.02 -21.82
C SER A 69 -4.13 3.87 -23.04
N SER A 70 -4.04 5.18 -22.85
CA SER A 70 -3.63 6.15 -23.87
C SER A 70 -2.74 7.22 -23.27
N ASN A 71 -1.67 7.59 -23.99
CA ASN A 71 -0.72 8.63 -23.59
C ASN A 71 -0.74 9.84 -24.55
N LYS A 72 -1.69 9.87 -25.52
CA LYS A 72 -1.80 10.94 -26.50
C LYS A 72 -2.50 12.18 -25.89
N ASN A 73 -3.47 12.75 -26.57
CA ASN A 73 -4.17 13.98 -26.19
C ASN A 73 -4.87 13.92 -24.82
N PHE A 74 -5.30 12.73 -24.43
CA PHE A 74 -5.91 12.44 -23.14
C PHE A 74 -5.19 11.23 -22.52
N ASN A 75 -4.53 11.45 -21.39
CA ASN A 75 -3.79 10.39 -20.71
C ASN A 75 -4.71 9.67 -19.71
N TYR A 76 -5.02 8.43 -20.02
CA TYR A 76 -5.84 7.58 -19.14
C TYR A 76 -5.32 6.14 -19.10
N ASP A 77 -5.71 5.44 -18.04
CA ASP A 77 -5.46 4.02 -17.84
C ASP A 77 -6.71 3.43 -17.15
N LEU A 78 -7.45 2.60 -17.90
CA LEU A 78 -8.67 1.92 -17.45
C LEU A 78 -8.36 0.43 -17.36
N GLY A 79 -8.65 -0.18 -16.23
CA GLY A 79 -8.42 -1.61 -16.04
C GLY A 79 -9.54 -2.32 -15.30
N PHE A 80 -9.65 -3.59 -15.60
CA PHE A 80 -10.49 -4.55 -14.91
C PHE A 80 -9.67 -5.79 -14.60
N SER A 81 -9.79 -6.32 -13.38
CA SER A 81 -9.12 -7.57 -13.02
C SER A 81 -9.96 -8.42 -12.08
N ILE A 82 -9.80 -9.72 -12.23
CA ILE A 82 -10.28 -10.74 -11.27
C ILE A 82 -9.04 -11.54 -10.86
N VAL A 83 -8.72 -11.53 -9.58
CA VAL A 83 -7.55 -12.21 -9.03
C VAL A 83 -7.99 -13.11 -7.88
N SER A 84 -7.74 -14.41 -8.05
CA SER A 84 -7.86 -15.40 -6.99
C SER A 84 -6.46 -15.72 -6.49
N LYS A 85 -6.19 -15.55 -5.20
CA LYS A 85 -4.84 -15.77 -4.63
C LYS A 85 -4.92 -16.34 -3.22
N HIS A 86 -4.07 -17.31 -2.93
CA HIS A 86 -3.89 -17.79 -1.56
C HIS A 86 -3.38 -16.65 -0.67
N PRO A 87 -3.95 -16.40 0.53
CA PRO A 87 -3.57 -15.28 1.39
C PRO A 87 -2.11 -15.32 1.84
N GLY A 88 -1.59 -16.52 2.11
CA GLY A 88 -0.23 -16.76 2.55
C GLY A 88 -0.16 -18.05 3.38
N LEU A 89 0.90 -18.81 3.25
CA LEU A 89 1.03 -20.09 3.95
C LEU A 89 1.06 -19.94 5.47
N TYR A 90 1.54 -18.81 5.97
CA TYR A 90 1.56 -18.52 7.40
C TYR A 90 0.17 -18.33 8.03
N TYR A 91 -0.89 -18.06 7.26
CA TYR A 91 -2.26 -18.11 7.75
C TYR A 91 -2.79 -19.53 7.85
N GLU A 92 -2.24 -20.43 7.04
CA GLU A 92 -2.62 -21.84 7.02
C GLU A 92 -1.90 -22.62 8.10
N LEU A 93 -0.59 -22.47 8.19
CA LEU A 93 0.24 -23.21 9.13
C LEU A 93 1.22 -22.28 9.83
N TYR A 94 1.23 -22.30 11.15
CA TYR A 94 2.21 -21.64 11.97
C TYR A 94 2.41 -22.41 13.28
N GLU A 95 3.66 -22.58 13.68
CA GLU A 95 4.05 -23.20 14.94
C GLU A 95 5.07 -22.31 15.64
N SER A 96 4.87 -22.08 16.93
CA SER A 96 5.76 -21.32 17.80
C SER A 96 5.98 -22.05 19.12
N SER A 97 6.92 -21.59 19.92
CA SER A 97 7.10 -22.09 21.29
C SER A 97 5.95 -21.72 22.24
N TYR A 98 5.03 -20.85 21.79
CA TYR A 98 3.84 -20.48 22.53
C TYR A 98 2.66 -21.29 22.03
N SER A 99 2.10 -22.17 22.86
CA SER A 99 1.02 -23.09 22.48
C SER A 99 -0.20 -22.37 21.90
N GLU A 100 -0.51 -21.18 22.41
CA GLU A 100 -1.64 -20.36 21.99
C GLU A 100 -1.44 -19.66 20.62
N LEU A 101 -0.22 -19.70 20.09
CA LEU A 101 0.12 -19.13 18.79
C LEU A 101 0.48 -20.24 17.77
N ASN A 102 -0.22 -21.36 17.83
CA ASN A 102 -0.06 -22.47 16.90
C ASN A 102 -1.38 -22.72 16.19
N TRP A 103 -1.34 -22.87 14.86
CA TRP A 103 -2.53 -23.18 14.07
C TRP A 103 -2.20 -23.99 12.82
N ASN A 104 -3.19 -24.75 12.39
CA ASN A 104 -3.22 -25.47 11.13
C ASN A 104 -4.65 -25.34 10.57
N ASN A 105 -4.85 -24.45 9.62
CA ASN A 105 -6.16 -24.02 9.10
C ASN A 105 -6.32 -24.39 7.63
N GLU A 106 -7.54 -24.70 7.23
CA GLU A 106 -7.92 -24.70 5.82
C GLU A 106 -8.34 -23.30 5.39
N ILE A 107 -7.57 -22.69 4.51
CA ILE A 107 -7.76 -21.30 4.06
C ILE A 107 -8.16 -21.27 2.60
N LYS A 108 -9.33 -20.69 2.32
CA LYS A 108 -9.82 -20.45 0.95
C LYS A 108 -9.01 -19.35 0.27
N LYS A 109 -8.86 -19.45 -1.05
CA LYS A 109 -8.26 -18.37 -1.85
C LYS A 109 -9.09 -17.08 -1.71
N LYS A 110 -8.41 -15.97 -1.46
CA LYS A 110 -8.99 -14.64 -1.51
C LYS A 110 -9.30 -14.29 -2.96
N LEU A 111 -10.52 -13.87 -3.25
CA LEU A 111 -10.94 -13.38 -4.56
C LEU A 111 -11.06 -11.85 -4.51
N ASN A 112 -10.37 -11.17 -5.40
CA ASN A 112 -10.49 -9.73 -5.59
C ASN A 112 -10.93 -9.40 -7.01
N THR A 113 -12.06 -8.73 -7.16
CA THR A 113 -12.50 -8.11 -8.40
C THR A 113 -12.22 -6.63 -8.30
N ASN A 114 -11.44 -6.09 -9.23
CA ASN A 114 -11.02 -4.69 -9.23
C ASN A 114 -11.38 -4.01 -10.55
N ILE A 115 -11.86 -2.77 -10.44
CA ILE A 115 -12.02 -1.84 -11.56
C ILE A 115 -11.30 -0.57 -11.18
N PHE A 116 -10.40 -0.09 -12.04
CA PHE A 116 -9.74 1.19 -11.82
C PHE A 116 -9.76 2.09 -13.04
N LEU A 117 -9.73 3.38 -12.79
CA LEU A 117 -9.58 4.43 -13.80
C LEU A 117 -8.59 5.47 -13.29
N LYS A 118 -7.51 5.67 -14.03
CA LYS A 118 -6.57 6.76 -13.81
C LYS A 118 -6.68 7.74 -14.96
N ILE A 119 -6.78 9.01 -14.65
CA ILE A 119 -6.85 10.11 -15.62
C ILE A 119 -5.81 11.15 -15.23
N LYS A 120 -5.03 11.63 -16.19
CA LYS A 120 -4.08 12.71 -15.97
C LYS A 120 -4.27 13.80 -17.00
N THR A 121 -4.52 15.02 -16.53
CA THR A 121 -4.63 16.22 -17.34
C THR A 121 -3.73 17.33 -16.80
N GLU A 122 -3.27 18.21 -17.66
CA GLU A 122 -2.44 19.35 -17.23
C GLU A 122 -3.22 20.32 -16.35
N LYS A 123 -4.50 20.57 -16.70
CA LYS A 123 -5.33 21.55 -15.99
C LYS A 123 -5.81 21.05 -14.63
N LEU A 124 -6.32 19.82 -14.56
CA LEU A 124 -6.99 19.29 -13.35
C LEU A 124 -6.09 18.39 -12.50
N GLY A 125 -4.91 17.99 -13.03
CA GLY A 125 -4.01 17.06 -12.34
C GLY A 125 -4.35 15.59 -12.64
N ALA A 126 -4.00 14.72 -11.71
CA ALA A 126 -4.20 13.27 -11.81
C ALA A 126 -5.30 12.80 -10.86
N PHE A 127 -6.24 12.04 -11.38
CA PHE A 127 -7.29 11.34 -10.62
C PHE A 127 -7.07 9.84 -10.71
N THR A 128 -7.34 9.15 -9.62
CA THR A 128 -7.41 7.69 -9.57
C THR A 128 -8.71 7.31 -8.90
N PHE A 129 -9.49 6.48 -9.56
CA PHE A 129 -10.66 5.81 -9.03
C PHE A 129 -10.34 4.32 -9.00
N ASP A 130 -10.51 3.69 -7.86
CA ASP A 130 -10.18 2.28 -7.65
C ASP A 130 -11.30 1.64 -6.82
N PHE A 131 -11.99 0.67 -7.40
CA PHE A 131 -13.04 -0.05 -6.74
C PHE A 131 -12.69 -1.53 -6.65
N ASN A 132 -12.74 -2.08 -5.46
CA ASN A 132 -12.42 -3.47 -5.16
C ASN A 132 -13.61 -4.16 -4.50
N LYS A 133 -13.89 -5.38 -4.93
CA LYS A 133 -14.81 -6.31 -4.26
C LYS A 133 -14.02 -7.54 -3.84
N ILE A 134 -13.87 -7.70 -2.53
CA ILE A 134 -13.01 -8.71 -1.92
C ILE A 134 -13.90 -9.77 -1.25
N SER A 135 -13.66 -11.05 -1.55
CA SER A 135 -14.27 -12.20 -0.88
C SER A 135 -13.18 -13.04 -0.21
N ASN A 136 -13.51 -13.78 0.81
CA ASN A 136 -12.61 -14.63 1.60
C ASN A 136 -11.43 -13.79 2.14
N TYR A 137 -11.73 -12.63 2.72
CA TYR A 137 -10.70 -11.78 3.34
C TYR A 137 -10.18 -12.44 4.60
N THR A 138 -8.87 -12.67 4.65
CA THR A 138 -8.19 -13.34 5.75
C THR A 138 -7.43 -12.32 6.58
N PHE A 139 -7.50 -12.43 7.90
CA PHE A 139 -6.88 -11.51 8.85
C PHE A 139 -6.58 -12.19 10.17
N PHE A 140 -5.74 -11.59 10.97
CA PHE A 140 -5.57 -11.92 12.37
C PHE A 140 -6.52 -11.10 13.22
N ASN A 141 -7.19 -11.75 14.17
CA ASN A 141 -8.01 -11.12 15.17
C ASN A 141 -7.50 -11.49 16.56
N SER A 142 -7.60 -10.58 17.52
CA SER A 142 -7.30 -10.87 18.92
C SER A 142 -8.60 -10.97 19.70
N ASN A 143 -8.82 -12.10 20.35
CA ASN A 143 -9.98 -12.33 21.22
C ASN A 143 -9.69 -12.01 22.69
N ASN A 144 -8.45 -11.63 23.03
CA ASN A 144 -8.01 -11.38 24.39
C ASN A 144 -7.77 -9.89 24.67
N LEU A 145 -8.09 -9.47 25.90
CA LEU A 145 -7.83 -8.12 26.39
C LEU A 145 -6.36 -7.69 26.33
N ASN A 146 -5.43 -8.66 26.30
CA ASN A 146 -3.99 -8.39 26.24
C ASN A 146 -3.44 -8.32 24.82
N ASN A 147 -4.25 -8.53 23.78
CA ASN A 147 -3.86 -8.47 22.34
C ASN A 147 -2.64 -9.32 21.93
N LEU A 148 -2.15 -10.20 22.80
CA LEU A 148 -0.98 -11.04 22.51
C LEU A 148 -1.35 -12.35 21.81
N ILE A 149 -2.53 -12.91 22.14
CA ILE A 149 -3.04 -14.13 21.53
C ILE A 149 -3.90 -13.72 20.33
N VAL A 150 -3.55 -14.21 19.18
CA VAL A 150 -4.25 -13.93 17.94
C VAL A 150 -4.67 -15.23 17.25
N GLU A 151 -5.78 -15.16 16.55
CA GLU A 151 -6.34 -16.24 15.74
C GLU A 151 -6.45 -15.81 14.29
N VAL A 152 -6.29 -16.77 13.40
CA VAL A 152 -6.56 -16.56 11.97
C VAL A 152 -8.05 -16.67 11.73
N ASN A 153 -8.59 -15.66 11.09
CA ASN A 153 -10.00 -15.61 10.69
C ASN A 153 -10.12 -15.34 9.19
N GLN A 154 -11.13 -15.92 8.58
CA GLN A 154 -11.50 -15.67 7.20
C GLN A 154 -13.00 -15.48 7.10
N ILE A 155 -13.43 -14.39 6.46
CA ILE A 155 -14.85 -14.06 6.32
C ILE A 155 -15.40 -14.52 4.96
N ASP A 156 -16.61 -15.06 4.96
CA ASP A 156 -17.33 -15.41 3.72
C ASP A 156 -18.09 -14.18 3.13
N SER A 157 -18.32 -13.14 3.93
CA SER A 157 -18.95 -11.91 3.46
C SER A 157 -18.03 -11.10 2.55
N LYS A 158 -18.61 -10.27 1.71
CA LYS A 158 -17.88 -9.44 0.76
C LYS A 158 -17.56 -8.08 1.36
N ILE A 159 -16.36 -7.59 1.08
CA ILE A 159 -15.92 -6.23 1.36
C ILE A 159 -15.91 -5.46 0.05
N GLU A 160 -16.60 -4.32 -0.01
CA GLU A 160 -16.52 -3.37 -1.12
C GLU A 160 -15.69 -2.18 -0.67
N TYR A 161 -14.61 -1.89 -1.40
CA TYR A 161 -13.67 -0.83 -1.10
C TYR A 161 -13.52 0.13 -2.28
N LEU A 162 -13.81 1.40 -2.03
CA LEU A 162 -13.64 2.49 -2.98
C LEU A 162 -12.51 3.39 -2.52
N LEU A 163 -11.58 3.71 -3.43
CA LEU A 163 -10.53 4.69 -3.26
C LEU A 163 -10.59 5.72 -4.38
N VAL A 164 -10.69 7.00 -4.02
CA VAL A 164 -10.56 8.13 -4.94
C VAL A 164 -9.36 8.96 -4.52
N LYS A 165 -8.40 9.14 -5.44
CA LYS A 165 -7.22 9.99 -5.21
C LYS A 165 -7.22 11.15 -6.19
N TRP A 166 -6.76 12.29 -5.73
CA TRP A 166 -6.45 13.46 -6.54
C TRP A 166 -5.06 13.98 -6.21
N HIS A 167 -4.29 14.30 -7.26
CA HIS A 167 -2.97 14.89 -7.14
C HIS A 167 -2.82 16.04 -8.12
N LYS A 168 -2.47 17.22 -7.62
CA LYS A 168 -2.21 18.41 -8.44
C LYS A 168 -1.18 19.31 -7.79
N GLU A 169 -0.16 19.66 -8.58
CA GLU A 169 0.75 20.76 -8.25
C GLU A 169 0.28 22.05 -8.94
N PHE A 170 0.02 23.09 -8.16
CA PHE A 170 -0.21 24.45 -8.64
C PHE A 170 1.11 25.23 -8.64
N LYS A 171 1.32 26.03 -9.67
CA LYS A 171 2.54 26.81 -9.87
C LYS A 171 2.22 28.31 -9.91
N PHE A 172 2.78 29.06 -8.98
CA PHE A 172 2.59 30.50 -8.82
C PHE A 172 3.97 31.20 -8.85
N GLY A 173 4.50 31.45 -10.06
CA GLY A 173 5.86 31.95 -10.21
C GLY A 173 6.90 31.00 -9.63
N LYS A 174 7.56 31.40 -8.55
CA LYS A 174 8.58 30.59 -7.84
C LYS A 174 7.98 29.71 -6.73
N PHE A 175 6.72 29.91 -6.40
CA PHE A 175 6.01 29.13 -5.39
C PHE A 175 5.26 27.96 -6.03
N ARG A 176 5.12 26.89 -5.27
CA ARG A 176 4.43 25.66 -5.66
C ARG A 176 3.53 25.20 -4.51
N LEU A 177 2.38 24.68 -4.85
CA LEU A 177 1.48 24.01 -3.91
C LEU A 177 1.17 22.62 -4.47
N ASP A 178 1.80 21.61 -3.92
CA ASP A 178 1.56 20.19 -4.25
C ASP A 178 0.48 19.64 -3.33
N ASN A 179 -0.63 19.16 -3.90
CA ASN A 179 -1.76 18.62 -3.17
C ASN A 179 -1.97 17.16 -3.53
N GLN A 180 -2.07 16.33 -2.52
CA GLN A 180 -2.42 14.92 -2.63
C GLN A 180 -3.56 14.64 -1.65
N LEU A 181 -4.73 14.31 -2.20
CA LEU A 181 -5.91 13.97 -1.43
C LEU A 181 -6.34 12.55 -1.75
N ALA A 182 -6.79 11.82 -0.75
CA ALA A 182 -7.42 10.52 -0.93
C ALA A 182 -8.68 10.42 -0.08
N PHE A 183 -9.73 9.91 -0.70
CA PHE A 183 -10.97 9.54 -0.04
C PHE A 183 -11.15 8.03 -0.15
N GLN A 184 -11.52 7.39 0.95
CA GLN A 184 -11.71 5.94 1.04
C GLN A 184 -13.06 5.64 1.67
N ASN A 185 -13.75 4.64 1.12
CA ASN A 185 -14.99 4.13 1.68
C ASN A 185 -14.99 2.60 1.64
N VAL A 186 -15.36 1.99 2.77
CA VAL A 186 -15.48 0.53 2.91
C VAL A 186 -16.90 0.20 3.28
N LYS A 187 -17.51 -0.72 2.53
CA LYS A 187 -18.81 -1.31 2.86
C LYS A 187 -18.60 -2.79 3.18
N GLN A 188 -18.93 -3.16 4.40
CA GLN A 188 -18.69 -4.50 4.97
C GLN A 188 -19.69 -4.77 6.09
N THR A 189 -19.87 -6.03 6.48
CA THR A 189 -20.80 -6.46 7.54
C THR A 189 -20.20 -6.39 8.95
N GLY A 190 -18.93 -6.13 9.08
CA GLY A 190 -18.18 -5.96 10.32
C GLY A 190 -17.00 -5.02 10.09
N ASP A 191 -16.11 -4.84 11.06
CA ASP A 191 -14.97 -3.94 10.97
C ASP A 191 -13.67 -4.73 10.71
N PHE A 192 -13.54 -5.28 9.50
CA PHE A 192 -12.40 -6.14 9.11
C PHE A 192 -11.32 -5.39 8.32
N LEU A 193 -11.72 -4.51 7.39
CA LEU A 193 -10.82 -3.65 6.63
C LEU A 193 -10.96 -2.22 7.13
N ASN A 194 -10.04 -1.81 7.98
CA ASN A 194 -10.05 -0.53 8.64
C ASN A 194 -9.08 0.44 7.96
N VAL A 195 -9.60 1.52 7.38
CA VAL A 195 -8.82 2.56 6.71
C VAL A 195 -9.35 3.95 7.06
N PRO A 196 -8.50 5.00 7.08
CA PRO A 196 -8.98 6.36 7.27
C PRO A 196 -9.84 6.80 6.09
N LYS A 197 -10.98 7.45 6.34
CA LYS A 197 -11.89 7.91 5.29
C LYS A 197 -11.27 8.98 4.39
N PHE A 198 -10.43 9.85 4.97
CA PHE A 198 -9.79 10.94 4.25
C PHE A 198 -8.33 11.04 4.64
N ILE A 199 -7.47 11.23 3.63
CA ILE A 199 -6.03 11.48 3.78
C ILE A 199 -5.68 12.70 2.95
N SER A 200 -4.90 13.62 3.54
CA SER A 200 -4.41 14.82 2.89
C SER A 200 -2.92 14.98 3.12
N ARG A 201 -2.19 15.29 2.05
CA ARG A 201 -0.80 15.73 2.09
C ARG A 201 -0.66 16.93 1.18
N ASN A 202 -0.33 18.09 1.77
CA ASN A 202 -0.16 19.33 1.04
C ASN A 202 1.23 19.90 1.33
N THR A 203 1.95 20.28 0.29
CA THR A 203 3.28 20.87 0.43
C THR A 203 3.31 22.20 -0.29
N PHE A 204 3.45 23.26 0.50
CA PHE A 204 3.68 24.61 -0.04
C PHE A 204 5.16 24.92 0.03
N TYR A 205 5.76 25.28 -1.11
CA TYR A 205 7.19 25.48 -1.18
C TYR A 205 7.62 26.53 -2.22
N TYR A 206 8.74 27.16 -1.91
CA TYR A 206 9.50 28.00 -2.83
C TYR A 206 10.55 27.16 -3.55
N SER A 207 10.77 27.39 -4.84
CA SER A 207 11.76 26.68 -5.64
C SER A 207 12.36 27.61 -6.69
N ASN A 208 13.66 27.85 -6.62
CA ASN A 208 14.36 28.76 -7.53
C ASN A 208 15.85 28.43 -7.67
N LYS A 209 16.44 28.88 -8.80
CA LYS A 209 17.88 28.99 -8.95
C LYS A 209 18.32 30.38 -8.50
N ILE A 210 19.19 30.46 -7.51
CA ILE A 210 19.73 31.69 -6.94
C ILE A 210 21.24 31.74 -7.17
N LEU A 211 21.90 32.83 -6.79
CA LEU A 211 23.35 33.05 -6.99
C LEU A 211 23.77 32.87 -8.46
N LYS A 212 23.09 33.56 -9.38
CA LYS A 212 23.31 33.47 -10.86
C LYS A 212 23.21 32.02 -11.40
N GLY A 213 22.39 31.17 -10.75
CA GLY A 213 22.18 29.77 -11.17
C GLY A 213 23.09 28.74 -10.50
N ALA A 214 24.07 29.17 -9.67
CA ALA A 214 24.98 28.26 -9.01
C ALA A 214 24.35 27.43 -7.90
N LEU A 215 23.27 27.92 -7.30
CA LEU A 215 22.53 27.25 -6.24
C LEU A 215 21.06 27.07 -6.63
N PHE A 216 20.61 25.81 -6.71
CA PHE A 216 19.18 25.49 -6.71
C PHE A 216 18.71 25.35 -5.26
N PHE A 217 17.73 26.17 -4.87
CA PHE A 217 17.20 26.23 -3.51
C PHE A 217 15.70 25.93 -3.51
N GLN A 218 15.29 25.08 -2.56
CA GLN A 218 13.89 24.72 -2.35
C GLN A 218 13.62 24.66 -0.84
N THR A 219 12.59 25.37 -0.40
CA THR A 219 12.19 25.37 1.02
C THR A 219 10.69 25.50 1.16
N GLY A 220 10.12 24.90 2.19
CA GLY A 220 8.67 24.94 2.39
C GLY A 220 8.19 24.13 3.57
N PHE A 221 6.87 24.01 3.63
CA PHE A 221 6.15 23.31 4.68
C PHE A 221 5.33 22.18 4.07
N SER A 222 5.27 21.06 4.77
CA SER A 222 4.39 19.93 4.45
C SER A 222 3.38 19.73 5.57
N PHE A 223 2.12 19.73 5.20
CA PHE A 223 0.98 19.36 6.03
C PHE A 223 0.56 17.95 5.69
N LYS A 224 0.34 17.10 6.71
CA LYS A 224 -0.18 15.74 6.58
C LYS A 224 -1.31 15.55 7.57
N TYR A 225 -2.39 14.94 7.12
CA TYR A 225 -3.55 14.66 7.94
C TYR A 225 -4.25 13.40 7.46
N PHE A 226 -4.79 12.62 8.38
CA PHE A 226 -5.75 11.57 8.10
C PHE A 226 -6.81 11.50 9.21
N THR A 227 -8.02 11.14 8.80
CA THR A 227 -9.15 11.01 9.74
C THR A 227 -8.94 9.88 10.73
N LYS A 228 -9.53 10.01 11.92
CA LYS A 228 -9.50 8.95 12.95
C LYS A 228 -10.10 7.65 12.42
N PHE A 229 -9.41 6.53 12.67
CA PHE A 229 -9.86 5.19 12.30
C PHE A 229 -9.27 4.15 13.27
N TYR A 230 -9.83 2.96 13.30
CA TYR A 230 -9.27 1.82 14.02
C TYR A 230 -8.14 1.22 13.19
N ALA A 231 -6.90 1.59 13.49
CA ALA A 231 -5.76 0.97 12.81
C ALA A 231 -5.47 -0.41 13.41
N ASN A 232 -4.97 -1.31 12.57
CA ASN A 232 -4.51 -2.61 13.04
C ASN A 232 -3.34 -2.43 14.00
N GLU A 233 -3.29 -3.27 15.03
CA GLU A 233 -2.23 -3.30 16.04
C GLU A 233 -1.15 -4.31 15.63
N TYR A 234 0.12 -3.95 15.88
CA TYR A 234 1.23 -4.83 15.58
C TYR A 234 1.44 -5.82 16.73
N ASN A 235 1.49 -7.11 16.39
CA ASN A 235 1.81 -8.19 17.33
C ASN A 235 3.23 -8.70 17.05
N PRO A 236 4.19 -8.47 17.95
CA PRO A 236 5.58 -8.87 17.74
C PRO A 236 5.79 -10.38 17.77
N ALA A 237 4.93 -11.16 18.47
CA ALA A 237 5.07 -12.60 18.57
C ALA A 237 4.87 -13.32 17.23
N ILE A 238 3.97 -12.78 16.39
CA ILE A 238 3.73 -13.30 15.04
C ILE A 238 4.32 -12.41 13.94
N SER A 239 5.01 -11.33 14.31
CA SER A 239 5.57 -10.31 13.39
C SER A 239 4.55 -9.79 12.37
N SER A 240 3.29 -9.64 12.76
CA SER A 240 2.19 -9.26 11.88
C SER A 240 1.20 -8.32 12.57
N PHE A 241 0.31 -7.73 11.76
CA PHE A 241 -0.76 -6.87 12.25
C PHE A 241 -2.05 -7.67 12.44
N HIS A 242 -2.78 -7.40 13.54
CA HIS A 242 -4.10 -7.94 13.80
C HIS A 242 -5.15 -6.83 13.90
N ILE A 243 -6.40 -7.18 13.67
CA ILE A 243 -7.52 -6.25 13.78
C ILE A 243 -7.79 -5.95 15.26
N GLN A 244 -7.95 -4.68 15.57
CA GLN A 244 -8.47 -4.18 16.84
C GLN A 244 -9.48 -3.07 16.58
N ASN A 245 -10.54 -3.00 17.38
CA ASN A 245 -11.62 -2.01 17.26
C ASN A 245 -11.85 -1.25 18.58
N GLN A 246 -10.79 -1.09 19.39
CA GLN A 246 -10.83 -0.41 20.69
C GLN A 246 -10.22 0.98 20.62
N LYS A 247 -9.05 1.14 19.98
CA LYS A 247 -8.28 2.38 19.91
C LYS A 247 -8.24 2.95 18.52
N LYS A 248 -8.78 4.16 18.35
CA LYS A 248 -8.64 4.94 17.11
C LYS A 248 -7.36 5.76 17.15
N ILE A 249 -6.67 5.82 16.02
CA ILE A 249 -5.54 6.72 15.79
C ILE A 249 -5.84 7.70 14.67
N GLY A 250 -5.04 8.76 14.56
CA GLY A 250 -5.23 9.83 13.56
C GLY A 250 -6.08 10.99 14.06
N GLY A 251 -6.46 11.88 13.14
CA GLY A 251 -7.23 13.08 13.48
C GLY A 251 -6.38 14.23 14.01
N PHE A 252 -5.06 14.17 13.86
CA PHE A 252 -4.13 15.24 14.22
C PHE A 252 -3.30 15.67 13.01
N PRO A 253 -3.00 16.96 12.87
CA PRO A 253 -2.15 17.47 11.81
C PRO A 253 -0.66 17.20 12.13
N LEU A 254 0.11 16.81 11.13
CA LEU A 254 1.56 16.74 11.17
C LEU A 254 2.13 17.84 10.27
N LEU A 255 2.94 18.71 10.85
CA LEU A 255 3.59 19.80 10.14
C LEU A 255 5.10 19.57 10.10
N ASP A 256 5.66 19.54 8.90
CA ASP A 256 7.09 19.46 8.67
C ASP A 256 7.57 20.72 7.93
N PHE A 257 8.77 21.19 8.26
CA PHE A 257 9.52 22.17 7.48
C PHE A 257 10.68 21.48 6.77
N PHE A 258 11.04 21.96 5.58
CA PHE A 258 12.24 21.49 4.89
C PHE A 258 12.96 22.60 4.14
N ALA A 259 14.27 22.43 3.98
CA ALA A 259 15.12 23.24 3.12
C ALA A 259 16.11 22.32 2.39
N ASN A 260 16.15 22.43 1.07
CA ASN A 260 17.06 21.68 0.20
C ASN A 260 17.90 22.66 -0.61
N ALA A 261 19.19 22.38 -0.73
CA ALA A 261 20.11 23.14 -1.55
C ALA A 261 20.91 22.19 -2.45
N LYS A 262 21.03 22.52 -3.74
CA LYS A 262 21.88 21.78 -4.68
C LYS A 262 22.91 22.72 -5.30
N ILE A 263 24.18 22.43 -5.08
CA ILE A 263 25.35 23.13 -5.64
C ILE A 263 26.13 22.11 -6.46
N LYS A 264 26.12 22.25 -7.78
CA LYS A 264 26.73 21.27 -8.69
C LYS A 264 26.28 19.84 -8.36
N GLN A 265 27.19 18.97 -7.91
CA GLN A 265 26.94 17.57 -7.58
C GLN A 265 26.54 17.33 -6.11
N THR A 266 26.63 18.37 -5.28
CA THR A 266 26.34 18.29 -3.84
C THR A 266 24.91 18.72 -3.56
N ARG A 267 24.21 17.92 -2.78
CA ARG A 267 22.89 18.24 -2.24
C ARG A 267 22.96 18.29 -0.72
N LEU A 268 22.45 19.37 -0.16
CA LEU A 268 22.27 19.55 1.27
C LEU A 268 20.79 19.52 1.58
N PHE A 269 20.41 18.94 2.70
CA PHE A 269 19.03 19.00 3.18
C PHE A 269 18.97 19.26 4.68
N LEU A 270 17.99 20.02 5.07
CA LEU A 270 17.51 20.19 6.43
C LEU A 270 16.04 19.85 6.46
N LYS A 271 15.61 19.07 7.44
CA LYS A 271 14.20 18.74 7.66
C LYS A 271 13.88 18.82 9.14
N VAL A 272 12.84 19.57 9.48
CA VAL A 272 12.28 19.67 10.82
C VAL A 272 10.92 18.93 10.75
N GLU A 273 10.85 17.76 11.35
CA GLU A 273 9.66 16.91 11.32
C GLU A 273 8.81 17.15 12.57
N HIS A 274 7.50 17.18 12.38
CA HIS A 274 6.49 17.30 13.43
C HIS A 274 6.76 18.49 14.38
N PHE A 275 7.08 19.66 13.80
CA PHE A 275 7.42 20.84 14.61
C PHE A 275 6.26 21.37 15.47
N ASN A 276 5.03 20.93 15.19
CA ASN A 276 3.83 21.23 15.96
C ASN A 276 3.52 20.17 17.04
N SER A 277 4.42 19.26 17.36
CA SER A 277 4.17 18.19 18.36
C SER A 277 3.79 18.73 19.74
N SER A 278 4.40 19.85 20.18
CA SER A 278 4.09 20.50 21.46
C SER A 278 2.77 21.30 21.45
N MET A 279 2.16 21.52 20.28
CA MET A 279 0.90 22.29 20.14
C MET A 279 -0.33 21.39 20.15
N VAL A 280 -0.15 20.08 20.16
CA VAL A 280 -1.22 19.07 20.10
C VAL A 280 -1.08 18.19 21.34
N GLU A 281 -2.20 17.73 21.90
CA GLU A 281 -2.18 16.71 22.96
C GLU A 281 -1.36 15.49 22.50
N ASN A 282 -0.59 14.87 23.42
CA ASN A 282 0.27 13.71 23.16
C ASN A 282 -0.54 12.45 22.77
N ASN A 283 -1.38 12.57 21.74
CA ASN A 283 -2.26 11.51 21.23
C ASN A 283 -1.98 11.17 19.77
N PHE A 284 -0.72 11.24 19.36
CA PHE A 284 -0.30 10.88 18.00
C PHE A 284 0.39 9.52 18.01
N TYR A 285 -0.19 8.61 17.22
CA TYR A 285 0.26 7.23 17.11
C TYR A 285 0.45 6.86 15.64
N SER A 286 1.49 6.07 15.35
CA SER A 286 1.72 5.43 14.05
C SER A 286 0.95 4.12 13.91
N SER A 287 0.74 3.41 15.03
CA SER A 287 -0.12 2.25 15.21
C SER A 287 -0.60 2.26 16.66
N PRO A 288 -1.70 1.58 17.02
CA PRO A 288 -2.06 1.40 18.42
C PRO A 288 -0.84 0.93 19.23
N SER A 289 -0.64 1.50 20.43
CA SER A 289 0.50 1.23 21.31
C SER A 289 1.89 1.67 20.81
N TYR A 290 1.99 2.21 19.59
CA TYR A 290 3.24 2.73 19.02
C TYR A 290 3.14 4.23 18.76
N PRO A 291 3.69 5.10 19.63
CA PRO A 291 3.67 6.54 19.43
C PRO A 291 4.35 6.94 18.09
N TYR A 292 3.80 7.96 17.46
CA TYR A 292 4.50 8.62 16.39
C TYR A 292 5.64 9.45 16.99
N ARG A 293 6.68 9.71 16.20
CA ARG A 293 7.83 10.51 16.62
C ARG A 293 7.44 11.94 16.98
N ASP A 294 8.09 12.50 17.98
CA ASP A 294 8.01 13.90 18.37
C ASP A 294 8.76 14.81 17.39
N PHE A 295 9.10 16.00 17.83
CA PHE A 295 9.95 16.93 17.11
C PHE A 295 11.33 16.32 16.80
N ILE A 296 11.71 16.31 15.52
CA ILE A 296 13.03 15.82 15.08
C ILE A 296 13.61 16.76 14.03
N VAL A 297 14.87 17.13 14.22
CA VAL A 297 15.67 17.82 13.22
C VAL A 297 16.60 16.82 12.54
N ARG A 298 16.55 16.79 11.22
CA ARG A 298 17.44 15.98 10.37
C ARG A 298 18.16 16.87 9.38
N PHE A 299 19.43 16.63 9.21
CA PHE A 299 20.20 17.27 8.16
C PHE A 299 21.14 16.25 7.53
N GLY A 300 21.55 16.52 6.31
CA GLY A 300 22.46 15.63 5.62
C GLY A 300 22.99 16.23 4.33
N LEU A 301 24.00 15.54 3.81
CA LEU A 301 24.69 15.87 2.59
C LEU A 301 24.75 14.61 1.70
N VAL A 302 24.46 14.79 0.42
CA VAL A 302 24.66 13.79 -0.61
C VAL A 302 25.61 14.35 -1.66
N TRP A 303 26.73 13.72 -1.85
CA TRP A 303 27.69 14.08 -2.87
C TRP A 303 27.81 12.99 -3.91
N ASN A 304 27.50 13.32 -5.17
CA ASN A 304 27.66 12.41 -6.29
C ASN A 304 29.08 12.56 -6.85
N PHE A 305 29.91 11.54 -6.72
CA PHE A 305 31.30 11.55 -7.18
C PHE A 305 31.43 11.31 -8.69
N PHE A 306 30.43 10.68 -9.30
CA PHE A 306 30.42 10.37 -10.74
C PHE A 306 29.32 11.13 -11.45
N ASN A 307 29.61 11.54 -12.70
CA ASN A 307 28.65 12.17 -13.62
C ASN A 307 27.84 11.10 -14.35
#